data_fafe55702a034a9d5a7ce49001ffe024
#
_entry.id   fafe55702a034a9d5a7ce49001ffe024
#
_cell.length_a   1.000
_cell.length_b   1.000
_cell.length_c   1.000
_cell.angle_alpha   90.00
_cell.angle_beta   90.00
_cell.angle_gamma   90.00
#
_symmetry.space_group_name_H-M   'P 1'
#
loop_
_entity.id
_entity.type
_entity.pdbx_description
1 polymer ?
#
loop_
_entity_poly.entity_id
_entity_poly.type
_entity_poly.pdbx_seq_one_letter_code
_entity_poly.pdbx_strand_id
1 'polypeptide(L)'
;MKIATRNMFYDEHGNHVRTKKEILDENGNIRKRCKVIRKGEIYERNLFTSKNTRFKQEDFLDEVKLFYTRMINRWVTDEKDRLTVFDHNGPYLATKKIGKNNPKAEQIEKDNKLRMDWNREVDRAIISEVSMDDILQIKREHITEPVKRSIERYGNKPEMLSLILNMAIAELVLLITKVLEAIKGIHSRLQRENAPEDK
;
A
#
# COMPACT_ATOMS: atom_id res chain seq x y z
N MET A 1 -5.22 -28.71 11.71
CA MET A 1 -5.17 -29.98 12.49
C MET A 1 -4.62 -29.64 13.87
N LYS A 2 -5.34 -29.95 14.95
CA LYS A 2 -4.84 -29.80 16.34
C LYS A 2 -4.62 -31.17 16.95
N ILE A 3 -3.46 -31.30 17.56
CA ILE A 3 -3.04 -32.51 18.28
C ILE A 3 -3.07 -32.20 19.77
N ALA A 4 -3.66 -33.09 20.58
CA ALA A 4 -3.72 -32.90 22.01
C ALA A 4 -2.33 -33.02 22.63
N THR A 5 -1.85 -31.97 23.29
CA THR A 5 -0.56 -31.94 24.02
C THR A 5 -0.64 -32.60 25.39
N ARG A 6 -1.86 -32.82 25.91
CA ARG A 6 -2.19 -33.48 27.14
C ARG A 6 -3.53 -34.22 27.01
N ASN A 7 -3.87 -35.08 27.97
CA ASN A 7 -5.22 -35.65 28.03
C ASN A 7 -6.25 -34.56 28.31
N MET A 8 -7.34 -34.55 27.55
CA MET A 8 -8.44 -33.59 27.66
C MET A 8 -9.73 -34.34 27.92
N PHE A 9 -10.56 -33.82 28.81
CA PHE A 9 -11.81 -34.46 29.27
C PHE A 9 -12.97 -33.52 28.97
N TYR A 10 -14.08 -34.10 28.49
CA TYR A 10 -15.28 -33.33 28.13
C TYR A 10 -16.48 -34.01 28.79
N ASP A 11 -17.35 -33.20 29.39
CA ASP A 11 -18.60 -33.66 29.98
C ASP A 11 -19.63 -34.08 28.92
N GLU A 12 -20.81 -34.48 29.36
CA GLU A 12 -21.95 -34.90 28.52
C GLU A 12 -22.52 -33.76 27.64
N HIS A 13 -22.24 -32.51 28.00
CA HIS A 13 -22.62 -31.30 27.28
C HIS A 13 -21.54 -30.81 26.33
N GLY A 14 -20.37 -31.49 26.29
CA GLY A 14 -19.23 -31.11 25.47
C GLY A 14 -18.34 -30.03 26.08
N ASN A 15 -18.55 -29.63 27.33
CA ASN A 15 -17.71 -28.66 28.01
C ASN A 15 -16.41 -29.33 28.50
N HIS A 16 -15.30 -28.60 28.35
CA HIS A 16 -14.01 -29.06 28.82
C HIS A 16 -13.97 -29.05 30.35
N VAL A 17 -13.70 -30.22 30.97
CA VAL A 17 -13.53 -30.37 32.41
C VAL A 17 -12.08 -30.59 32.79
N ARG A 18 -11.73 -30.25 34.00
CA ARG A 18 -10.34 -30.13 34.46
C ARG A 18 -9.71 -31.47 34.75
N THR A 19 -10.48 -32.39 35.32
CA THR A 19 -9.99 -33.68 35.80
C THR A 19 -10.81 -34.84 35.24
N LYS A 20 -10.17 -36.03 35.14
CA LYS A 20 -10.85 -37.26 34.72
C LYS A 20 -11.97 -37.64 35.67
N LYS A 21 -11.84 -37.34 37.00
CA LYS A 21 -12.82 -37.69 38.02
C LYS A 21 -14.22 -37.10 37.73
N GLU A 22 -14.27 -35.92 37.10
CA GLU A 22 -15.52 -35.22 36.80
C GLU A 22 -16.37 -35.91 35.72
N ILE A 23 -15.79 -36.83 34.95
CA ILE A 23 -16.47 -37.59 33.89
C ILE A 23 -16.68 -39.06 34.23
N LEU A 24 -16.29 -39.49 35.44
CA LEU A 24 -16.48 -40.87 35.89
C LEU A 24 -17.83 -41.03 36.64
N ASP A 25 -18.38 -42.23 36.56
CA ASP A 25 -19.49 -42.68 37.39
C ASP A 25 -19.00 -43.23 38.75
N GLU A 26 -19.93 -43.65 39.61
CA GLU A 26 -19.63 -44.24 40.93
C GLU A 26 -18.79 -45.53 40.83
N ASN A 27 -18.82 -46.20 39.68
CA ASN A 27 -18.07 -47.43 39.41
C ASN A 27 -16.70 -47.16 38.76
N GLY A 28 -16.31 -45.89 38.57
CA GLY A 28 -15.05 -45.50 37.94
C GLY A 28 -15.02 -45.61 36.43
N ASN A 29 -16.16 -45.81 35.76
CA ASN A 29 -16.28 -45.82 34.31
C ASN A 29 -16.59 -44.41 33.77
N ILE A 30 -16.24 -44.15 32.52
CA ILE A 30 -16.58 -42.89 31.84
C ILE A 30 -18.09 -42.86 31.63
N ARG A 31 -18.76 -41.79 32.09
CA ARG A 31 -20.19 -41.57 31.90
C ARG A 31 -20.55 -41.49 30.40
N LYS A 32 -21.75 -41.95 30.09
CA LYS A 32 -22.27 -41.87 28.70
C LYS A 32 -22.23 -40.42 28.20
N ARG A 33 -21.84 -40.25 26.95
CA ARG A 33 -21.64 -38.95 26.24
C ARG A 33 -20.42 -38.13 26.67
N CYS A 34 -19.73 -38.48 27.74
CA CYS A 34 -18.45 -37.87 28.06
C CYS A 34 -17.36 -38.35 27.09
N LYS A 35 -16.40 -37.47 26.77
CA LYS A 35 -15.35 -37.76 25.82
C LYS A 35 -13.96 -37.55 26.44
N VAL A 36 -13.06 -38.45 26.14
CA VAL A 36 -11.65 -38.33 26.49
C VAL A 36 -10.85 -38.25 25.19
N ILE A 37 -9.98 -37.26 25.10
CA ILE A 37 -9.00 -37.11 24.02
C ILE A 37 -7.63 -37.32 24.65
N ARG A 38 -6.90 -38.30 24.19
CA ARG A 38 -5.58 -38.64 24.73
C ARG A 38 -4.50 -37.74 24.16
N LYS A 39 -3.42 -37.57 24.90
CA LYS A 39 -2.21 -36.91 24.41
C LYS A 39 -1.76 -37.57 23.10
N GLY A 40 -1.51 -36.77 22.06
CA GLY A 40 -1.13 -37.23 20.74
C GLY A 40 -2.29 -37.49 19.77
N GLU A 41 -3.55 -37.52 20.25
CA GLU A 41 -4.72 -37.68 19.39
C GLU A 41 -5.04 -36.38 18.66
N ILE A 42 -5.45 -36.52 17.39
CA ILE A 42 -5.97 -35.43 16.57
C ILE A 42 -7.42 -35.20 17.00
N TYR A 43 -7.69 -34.08 17.67
CA TYR A 43 -9.03 -33.79 18.14
C TYR A 43 -9.79 -32.80 17.26
N GLU A 44 -9.09 -32.17 16.35
CA GLU A 44 -9.68 -31.17 15.50
C GLU A 44 -9.03 -31.18 14.12
N ARG A 45 -9.76 -31.57 13.11
CA ARG A 45 -9.26 -31.64 11.73
C ARG A 45 -9.49 -30.33 10.97
N ASN A 46 -10.59 -29.63 11.20
CA ASN A 46 -10.93 -28.38 10.53
C ASN A 46 -11.69 -27.47 11.51
N LEU A 47 -10.97 -26.72 12.34
CA LEU A 47 -11.59 -25.75 13.25
C LEU A 47 -11.97 -24.44 12.61
N PHE A 48 -11.36 -24.15 11.51
CA PHE A 48 -11.62 -22.93 10.81
C PHE A 48 -11.95 -23.30 9.37
N THR A 49 -13.11 -22.91 8.90
CA THR A 49 -13.28 -22.55 7.51
C THR A 49 -12.03 -21.75 7.13
N SER A 50 -11.44 -22.03 5.98
CA SER A 50 -10.29 -21.27 5.48
C SER A 50 -10.52 -19.81 5.84
N LYS A 51 -9.56 -19.19 6.54
CA LYS A 51 -9.65 -17.76 6.87
C LYS A 51 -10.01 -17.05 5.59
N ASN A 52 -11.06 -16.24 5.62
CA ASN A 52 -11.43 -15.45 4.47
C ASN A 52 -10.21 -14.60 4.09
N THR A 53 -9.58 -14.95 2.98
CA THR A 53 -8.36 -14.30 2.49
C THR A 53 -8.66 -12.90 1.95
N ARG A 54 -9.94 -12.53 1.78
CA ARG A 54 -10.37 -11.22 1.30
C ARG A 54 -9.71 -10.06 2.06
N PHE A 55 -9.57 -10.17 3.39
CA PHE A 55 -8.91 -9.15 4.21
C PHE A 55 -7.41 -8.97 3.94
N LYS A 56 -6.80 -9.88 3.16
CA LYS A 56 -5.39 -9.80 2.76
C LYS A 56 -5.21 -9.36 1.31
N GLN A 57 -6.30 -9.23 0.57
CA GLN A 57 -6.26 -8.78 -0.82
C GLN A 57 -6.11 -7.26 -0.85
N GLU A 58 -5.28 -6.77 -1.74
CA GLU A 58 -5.07 -5.32 -1.94
C GLU A 58 -6.37 -4.62 -2.33
N ASP A 59 -7.18 -5.27 -3.19
CA ASP A 59 -8.48 -4.77 -3.61
C ASP A 59 -9.43 -4.48 -2.44
N PHE A 60 -9.43 -5.34 -1.41
CA PHE A 60 -10.26 -5.11 -0.22
C PHE A 60 -9.83 -3.86 0.55
N LEU A 61 -8.52 -3.64 0.66
CA LEU A 61 -7.99 -2.45 1.33
C LEU A 61 -8.39 -1.18 0.57
N ASP A 62 -8.36 -1.22 -0.75
CA ASP A 62 -8.74 -0.09 -1.60
C ASP A 62 -10.25 0.16 -1.58
N GLU A 63 -11.08 -0.88 -1.57
CA GLU A 63 -12.52 -0.78 -1.32
C GLU A 63 -12.82 -0.09 0.02
N VAL A 64 -12.13 -0.49 1.09
CA VAL A 64 -12.30 0.10 2.43
C VAL A 64 -11.89 1.57 2.45
N LYS A 65 -10.76 1.92 1.84
CA LYS A 65 -10.31 3.33 1.74
C LYS A 65 -11.32 4.18 1.00
N LEU A 66 -11.82 3.71 -0.16
CA LEU A 66 -12.84 4.39 -0.95
C LEU A 66 -14.13 4.59 -0.16
N PHE A 67 -14.60 3.55 0.52
CA PHE A 67 -15.81 3.61 1.33
C PHE A 67 -15.66 4.64 2.47
N TYR A 68 -14.53 4.59 3.17
CA TYR A 68 -14.24 5.49 4.29
C TYR A 68 -14.14 6.95 3.83
N THR A 69 -13.43 7.19 2.72
CA THR A 69 -13.30 8.51 2.11
C THR A 69 -14.67 9.07 1.70
N ARG A 70 -15.53 8.24 1.07
CA ARG A 70 -16.91 8.66 0.73
C ARG A 70 -17.74 8.98 1.95
N MET A 71 -17.60 8.21 3.04
CA MET A 71 -18.31 8.51 4.30
C MET A 71 -17.90 9.86 4.89
N ILE A 72 -16.60 10.16 4.94
CA ILE A 72 -16.11 11.45 5.44
C ILE A 72 -16.60 12.58 4.56
N ASN A 73 -16.49 12.44 3.25
CA ASN A 73 -16.87 13.47 2.29
C ASN A 73 -18.38 13.81 2.29
N ARG A 74 -19.24 12.95 2.86
CA ARG A 74 -20.67 13.30 3.07
C ARG A 74 -20.86 14.49 4.00
N TRP A 75 -19.90 14.72 4.89
CA TRP A 75 -19.95 15.78 5.90
C TRP A 75 -19.11 17.01 5.52
N VAL A 76 -18.38 16.94 4.40
CA VAL A 76 -17.55 18.03 3.89
C VAL A 76 -18.36 18.83 2.89
N THR A 77 -18.66 20.07 3.25
CA THR A 77 -19.49 20.99 2.44
C THR A 77 -18.70 21.63 1.30
N ASP A 78 -17.45 22.00 1.54
CA ASP A 78 -16.61 22.59 0.50
C ASP A 78 -15.94 21.49 -0.34
N GLU A 79 -16.06 21.62 -1.64
CA GLU A 79 -15.49 20.66 -2.59
C GLU A 79 -13.95 20.61 -2.57
N LYS A 80 -13.31 21.72 -2.21
CA LYS A 80 -11.86 21.83 -2.06
C LYS A 80 -11.30 21.06 -0.87
N ASP A 81 -12.12 20.87 0.17
CA ASP A 81 -11.74 20.15 1.39
C ASP A 81 -12.05 18.66 1.32
N ARG A 82 -12.66 18.19 0.22
CA ARG A 82 -12.96 16.77 0.04
C ARG A 82 -11.69 15.94 -0.07
N LEU A 83 -11.68 14.85 0.69
CA LEU A 83 -10.60 13.87 0.64
C LEU A 83 -10.68 13.03 -0.64
N THR A 84 -9.52 12.71 -1.18
CA THR A 84 -9.36 11.76 -2.28
C THR A 84 -8.50 10.58 -1.83
N VAL A 85 -8.79 9.38 -2.33
CA VAL A 85 -7.92 8.22 -2.10
C VAL A 85 -6.67 8.39 -2.95
N PHE A 86 -5.51 8.13 -2.33
CA PHE A 86 -4.23 8.19 -3.05
C PHE A 86 -4.20 7.14 -4.15
N ASP A 87 -4.00 7.58 -5.39
CA ASP A 87 -3.81 6.70 -6.54
C ASP A 87 -2.34 6.33 -6.69
N HIS A 88 -2.02 5.06 -6.44
CA HIS A 88 -0.67 4.52 -6.59
C HIS A 88 -0.22 4.47 -8.06
N ASN A 89 -1.16 4.41 -9.01
CA ASN A 89 -0.89 4.42 -10.45
C ASN A 89 -0.78 5.85 -11.01
N GLY A 90 -1.25 6.84 -10.25
CA GLY A 90 -1.13 8.25 -10.62
C GLY A 90 0.32 8.76 -10.62
N PRO A 91 0.56 10.04 -10.96
CA PRO A 91 1.91 10.59 -11.15
C PRO A 91 2.68 10.74 -9.83
N TYR A 92 2.01 10.89 -8.71
CA TYR A 92 2.62 11.16 -7.41
C TYR A 92 3.22 9.92 -6.74
N LEU A 93 4.15 10.14 -5.82
CA LEU A 93 4.74 9.11 -4.97
C LEU A 93 4.27 9.29 -3.51
N ALA A 94 3.74 8.21 -2.92
CA ALA A 94 3.35 8.20 -1.51
C ALA A 94 4.58 8.30 -0.60
N THR A 95 4.51 9.13 0.45
CA THR A 95 5.50 9.14 1.53
C THR A 95 5.26 7.98 2.49
N LYS A 96 6.32 7.54 3.17
CA LYS A 96 6.26 6.49 4.19
C LYS A 96 6.09 7.10 5.56
N LYS A 97 5.20 6.54 6.38
CA LYS A 97 5.06 6.93 7.78
C LYS A 97 6.31 6.55 8.57
N ILE A 98 6.85 7.50 9.34
CA ILE A 98 7.92 7.25 10.30
C ILE A 98 7.29 6.74 11.60
N GLY A 99 7.57 5.48 11.94
CA GLY A 99 7.09 4.90 13.20
C GLY A 99 7.88 5.44 14.40
N LYS A 100 7.22 5.52 15.57
CA LYS A 100 7.89 5.89 16.83
C LYS A 100 9.01 4.88 17.13
N ASN A 101 10.21 5.36 17.39
CA ASN A 101 11.41 4.54 17.67
C ASN A 101 11.84 3.62 16.51
N ASN A 102 11.57 3.98 15.27
CA ASN A 102 12.01 3.20 14.12
C ASN A 102 13.52 3.39 13.90
N PRO A 103 14.36 2.34 13.94
CA PRO A 103 15.80 2.46 13.74
C PRO A 103 16.18 2.96 12.34
N LYS A 104 15.25 2.90 11.37
CA LYS A 104 15.41 3.40 10.00
C LYS A 104 14.75 4.77 9.78
N ALA A 105 14.42 5.51 10.85
CA ALA A 105 13.69 6.77 10.75
C ALA A 105 14.41 7.78 9.85
N GLU A 106 15.72 7.97 10.03
CA GLU A 106 16.54 8.89 9.24
C GLU A 106 16.55 8.53 7.74
N GLN A 107 16.64 7.22 7.43
CA GLN A 107 16.59 6.76 6.04
C GLN A 107 15.22 7.01 5.41
N ILE A 108 14.14 6.74 6.16
CA ILE A 108 12.77 6.99 5.69
C ILE A 108 12.54 8.49 5.46
N GLU A 109 13.12 9.35 6.29
CA GLU A 109 13.03 10.80 6.12
C GLU A 109 13.73 11.27 4.85
N LYS A 110 14.95 10.79 4.58
CA LYS A 110 15.68 11.05 3.33
C LYS A 110 14.90 10.57 2.11
N ASP A 111 14.35 9.35 2.15
CA ASP A 111 13.52 8.81 1.08
C ASP A 111 12.24 9.65 0.87
N ASN A 112 11.61 10.10 1.94
CA ASN A 112 10.42 10.94 1.87
C ASN A 112 10.72 12.29 1.24
N LYS A 113 11.85 12.89 1.56
CA LYS A 113 12.28 14.16 0.96
C LYS A 113 12.36 14.03 -0.56
N LEU A 114 13.03 13.00 -1.08
CA LEU A 114 13.12 12.75 -2.52
C LEU A 114 11.75 12.49 -3.16
N ARG A 115 10.84 11.80 -2.48
CA ARG A 115 9.47 11.59 -2.95
C ARG A 115 8.70 12.91 -3.03
N MET A 116 8.88 13.78 -2.05
CA MET A 116 8.28 15.12 -2.05
C MET A 116 8.88 16.01 -3.14
N ASP A 117 10.19 15.92 -3.39
CA ASP A 117 10.84 16.65 -4.48
C ASP A 117 10.30 16.18 -5.84
N TRP A 118 10.14 14.87 -6.06
CA TRP A 118 9.45 14.35 -7.26
C TRP A 118 8.04 14.91 -7.38
N ASN A 119 7.25 14.86 -6.33
CA ASN A 119 5.86 15.35 -6.35
C ASN A 119 5.78 16.83 -6.68
N ARG A 120 6.73 17.63 -6.19
CA ARG A 120 6.82 19.06 -6.53
C ARG A 120 7.13 19.29 -8.00
N GLU A 121 8.02 18.49 -8.59
CA GLU A 121 8.30 18.59 -10.02
C GLU A 121 7.12 18.09 -10.89
N VAL A 122 6.33 17.12 -10.40
CA VAL A 122 5.06 16.74 -11.04
C VAL A 122 4.09 17.92 -11.06
N ASP A 123 3.94 18.65 -9.94
CA ASP A 123 3.08 19.84 -9.89
C ASP A 123 3.57 20.90 -10.89
N ARG A 124 4.88 21.14 -10.97
CA ARG A 124 5.46 22.05 -11.96
C ARG A 124 5.20 21.59 -13.39
N ALA A 125 5.32 20.30 -13.68
CA ALA A 125 5.05 19.74 -14.99
C ALA A 125 3.58 19.97 -15.41
N ILE A 126 2.64 19.72 -14.52
CA ILE A 126 1.21 19.95 -14.75
C ILE A 126 0.93 21.44 -15.00
N ILE A 127 1.50 22.33 -14.20
CA ILE A 127 1.35 23.80 -14.42
C ILE A 127 1.98 24.25 -15.74
N SER A 128 3.03 23.57 -16.18
CA SER A 128 3.72 23.85 -17.45
C SER A 128 3.08 23.15 -18.66
N GLU A 129 1.87 22.61 -18.52
CA GLU A 129 1.10 21.94 -19.58
C GLU A 129 1.77 20.68 -20.15
N VAL A 130 2.67 20.04 -19.39
CA VAL A 130 3.19 18.72 -19.76
C VAL A 130 2.05 17.69 -19.68
N SER A 131 1.96 16.83 -20.70
CA SER A 131 0.89 15.83 -20.73
C SER A 131 1.00 14.86 -19.56
N MET A 132 -0.14 14.43 -19.03
CA MET A 132 -0.19 13.43 -17.95
C MET A 132 0.45 12.11 -18.38
N ASP A 133 0.26 11.72 -19.64
CA ASP A 133 0.83 10.48 -20.18
C ASP A 133 2.35 10.50 -20.19
N ASP A 134 2.97 11.63 -20.55
CA ASP A 134 4.42 11.79 -20.52
C ASP A 134 4.98 11.71 -19.09
N ILE A 135 4.29 12.33 -18.12
CA ILE A 135 4.68 12.25 -16.71
C ILE A 135 4.59 10.80 -16.20
N LEU A 136 3.52 10.08 -16.54
CA LEU A 136 3.33 8.68 -16.17
C LEU A 136 4.34 7.77 -16.87
N GLN A 137 4.72 8.07 -18.11
CA GLN A 137 5.75 7.34 -18.82
C GLN A 137 7.11 7.49 -18.12
N ILE A 138 7.53 8.73 -17.79
CA ILE A 138 8.77 8.96 -17.02
C ILE A 138 8.73 8.23 -15.68
N LYS A 139 7.62 8.31 -14.93
CA LYS A 139 7.47 7.57 -13.68
C LYS A 139 7.68 6.07 -13.88
N ARG A 140 7.11 5.49 -14.92
CA ARG A 140 7.23 4.06 -15.23
C ARG A 140 8.66 3.69 -15.58
N GLU A 141 9.27 4.40 -16.53
CA GLU A 141 10.58 4.08 -17.09
C GLU A 141 11.74 4.38 -16.12
N HIS A 142 11.66 5.48 -15.38
CA HIS A 142 12.76 5.95 -14.53
C HIS A 142 12.57 5.66 -13.03
N ILE A 143 11.37 5.27 -12.58
CA ILE A 143 11.13 4.92 -11.17
C ILE A 143 10.64 3.48 -11.05
N THR A 144 9.49 3.15 -11.62
CA THR A 144 8.80 1.89 -11.33
C THR A 144 9.61 0.68 -11.79
N GLU A 145 10.03 0.67 -13.05
CA GLU A 145 10.80 -0.44 -13.62
C GLU A 145 12.23 -0.53 -13.04
N PRO A 146 13.00 0.57 -12.87
CA PRO A 146 14.31 0.51 -12.23
C PRO A 146 14.25 0.06 -10.77
N VAL A 147 13.26 0.51 -9.98
CA VAL A 147 13.08 0.06 -8.59
C VAL A 147 12.80 -1.43 -8.56
N LYS A 148 11.89 -1.93 -9.40
CA LYS A 148 11.57 -3.36 -9.49
C LYS A 148 12.80 -4.19 -9.82
N ARG A 149 13.53 -3.83 -10.88
CA ARG A 149 14.79 -4.50 -11.29
C ARG A 149 15.88 -4.42 -10.21
N SER A 150 15.97 -3.28 -9.50
CA SER A 150 16.93 -3.12 -8.41
C SER A 150 16.63 -4.04 -7.23
N ILE A 151 15.36 -4.18 -6.86
CA ILE A 151 14.93 -5.08 -5.78
C ILE A 151 15.22 -6.54 -6.16
N GLU A 152 14.94 -6.93 -7.40
CA GLU A 152 15.18 -8.30 -7.91
C GLU A 152 16.67 -8.66 -7.90
N ARG A 153 17.56 -7.73 -8.25
CA ARG A 153 19.01 -7.98 -8.38
C ARG A 153 19.80 -7.81 -7.09
N TYR A 154 19.47 -6.80 -6.30
CA TYR A 154 20.31 -6.35 -5.18
C TYR A 154 19.59 -6.36 -3.84
N GLY A 155 18.30 -6.71 -3.81
CA GLY A 155 17.44 -6.51 -2.65
C GLY A 155 17.11 -5.03 -2.43
N ASN A 156 16.51 -4.72 -1.30
CA ASN A 156 16.07 -3.36 -0.96
C ASN A 156 17.26 -2.53 -0.43
N LYS A 157 18.03 -1.90 -1.33
CA LYS A 157 19.15 -1.01 -0.99
C LYS A 157 18.71 0.46 -1.06
N PRO A 158 18.79 1.22 0.05
CA PRO A 158 18.37 2.62 0.10
C PRO A 158 19.08 3.53 -0.89
N GLU A 159 20.40 3.31 -1.09
CA GLU A 159 21.20 4.14 -1.99
C GLU A 159 20.73 4.06 -3.44
N MET A 160 20.26 2.87 -3.85
CA MET A 160 19.73 2.67 -5.20
C MET A 160 18.43 3.44 -5.42
N LEU A 161 17.55 3.51 -4.43
CA LEU A 161 16.32 4.30 -4.51
C LEU A 161 16.61 5.79 -4.66
N SER A 162 17.57 6.29 -3.90
CA SER A 162 18.00 7.68 -3.99
C SER A 162 18.54 8.04 -5.38
N LEU A 163 19.37 7.18 -5.96
CA LEU A 163 19.91 7.38 -7.31
C LEU A 163 18.78 7.37 -8.36
N ILE A 164 17.89 6.39 -8.30
CA ILE A 164 16.77 6.24 -9.23
C ILE A 164 15.86 7.49 -9.18
N LEU A 165 15.50 7.97 -7.99
CA LEU A 165 14.64 9.14 -7.85
C LEU A 165 15.32 10.41 -8.36
N ASN A 166 16.59 10.62 -8.08
CA ASN A 166 17.32 11.79 -8.60
C ASN A 166 17.40 11.80 -10.13
N MET A 167 17.62 10.64 -10.76
CA MET A 167 17.62 10.53 -12.22
C MET A 167 16.22 10.83 -12.81
N ALA A 168 15.17 10.29 -12.21
CA ALA A 168 13.79 10.53 -12.65
C ALA A 168 13.40 12.02 -12.53
N ILE A 169 13.79 12.69 -11.45
CA ILE A 169 13.58 14.13 -11.27
C ILE A 169 14.30 14.93 -12.36
N ALA A 170 15.54 14.57 -12.66
CA ALA A 170 16.30 15.25 -13.72
C ALA A 170 15.63 15.12 -15.11
N GLU A 171 15.13 13.93 -15.45
CA GLU A 171 14.40 13.69 -16.70
C GLU A 171 13.10 14.51 -16.75
N LEU A 172 12.34 14.56 -15.65
CA LEU A 172 11.11 15.34 -15.60
C LEU A 172 11.40 16.86 -15.76
N VAL A 173 12.43 17.37 -15.12
CA VAL A 173 12.87 18.77 -15.25
C VAL A 173 13.29 19.08 -16.70
N LEU A 174 13.99 18.15 -17.35
CA LEU A 174 14.38 18.29 -18.75
C LEU A 174 13.15 18.36 -19.68
N LEU A 175 12.15 17.52 -19.43
CA LEU A 175 10.91 17.54 -20.20
C LEU A 175 10.16 18.87 -20.00
N ILE A 176 10.03 19.35 -18.78
CA ILE A 176 9.41 20.66 -18.47
C ILE A 176 10.11 21.76 -19.26
N THR A 177 11.44 21.78 -19.27
CA THR A 177 12.23 22.78 -19.97
C THR A 177 11.95 22.76 -21.47
N LYS A 178 11.92 21.56 -22.08
CA LYS A 178 11.61 21.40 -23.51
C LYS A 178 10.22 21.94 -23.88
N VAL A 179 9.21 21.64 -23.05
CA VAL A 179 7.84 22.10 -23.27
C VAL A 179 7.76 23.63 -23.17
N LEU A 180 8.38 24.22 -22.14
CA LEU A 180 8.42 25.68 -21.98
C LEU A 180 9.15 26.40 -23.16
N GLU A 181 10.22 25.82 -23.66
CA GLU A 181 10.92 26.35 -24.85
C GLU A 181 10.05 26.28 -26.11
N ALA A 182 9.35 25.16 -26.29
CA ALA A 182 8.41 24.99 -27.39
C ALA A 182 7.29 26.05 -27.35
N ILE A 183 6.68 26.26 -26.19
CA ILE A 183 5.62 27.28 -25.98
C ILE A 183 6.16 28.69 -26.30
N LYS A 184 7.34 29.04 -25.80
CA LYS A 184 7.99 30.34 -26.13
C LYS A 184 8.23 30.50 -27.61
N GLY A 185 8.68 29.45 -28.29
CA GLY A 185 8.89 29.45 -29.74
C GLY A 185 7.61 29.70 -30.55
N ILE A 186 6.51 29.07 -30.15
CA ILE A 186 5.17 29.28 -30.73
C ILE A 186 4.72 30.72 -30.52
N HIS A 187 4.80 31.21 -29.28
CA HIS A 187 4.41 32.60 -28.96
C HIS A 187 5.19 33.66 -29.78
N SER A 188 6.50 33.45 -29.94
CA SER A 188 7.34 34.34 -30.72
C SER A 188 7.00 34.34 -32.22
N ARG A 189 6.55 33.21 -32.78
CA ARG A 189 6.06 33.10 -34.16
C ARG A 189 4.75 33.85 -34.35
N LEU A 190 3.78 33.64 -33.45
CA LEU A 190 2.48 34.31 -33.49
C LEU A 190 2.61 35.83 -33.38
N GLN A 191 3.56 36.33 -32.59
CA GLN A 191 3.83 37.77 -32.48
C GLN A 191 4.41 38.35 -33.78
N ARG A 192 5.22 37.61 -34.53
CA ARG A 192 5.76 38.04 -35.84
C ARG A 192 4.70 38.05 -36.92
N GLU A 193 3.80 37.06 -36.92
CA GLU A 193 2.69 36.99 -37.89
C GLU A 193 1.63 38.08 -37.68
N ASN A 194 1.45 38.53 -36.43
CA ASN A 194 0.49 39.59 -36.08
C ASN A 194 1.12 41.01 -36.05
N ALA A 195 2.39 41.16 -36.38
CA ALA A 195 3.00 42.51 -36.54
C ALA A 195 2.39 43.20 -37.73
N PRO A 196 1.86 44.45 -37.62
CA PRO A 196 1.33 45.18 -38.73
C PRO A 196 2.45 45.39 -39.78
N GLU A 197 2.15 45.07 -41.04
CA GLU A 197 3.01 45.46 -42.15
C GLU A 197 3.04 46.98 -42.21
N ASP A 198 4.14 47.59 -41.76
CA ASP A 198 4.39 49.01 -41.97
C ASP A 198 4.45 49.26 -43.47
N LYS A 199 3.40 49.88 -44.02
CA LYS A 199 3.31 50.42 -45.35
C LYS A 199 3.82 51.82 -45.35
#